data_5011066577b72dc30c768b482b997b16
#
_entry.id   5011066577b72dc30c768b482b997b16
#
_cell.length_a   1.000
_cell.length_b   1.000
_cell.length_c   1.000
_cell.angle_alpha   90.00
_cell.angle_beta   90.00
_cell.angle_gamma   90.00
#
_symmetry.space_group_name_H-M   'P 1'
#
loop_
_entity.id
_entity.type
_entity.pdbx_description
1 polymer ?
#
loop_
_entity_poly.entity_id
_entity_poly.type
_entity_poly.pdbx_seq_one_letter_code
_entity_poly.pdbx_strand_id
1 'polypeptide(L)'
;IQKVKLEILTVKFKKRPRWTPDDYINMTSDCSSFIKRRKYIVEPLSKEEAEFPIAYSILVHYKTETLDRLQRAIYMPQNFYCIHVDTKSEDSYLAAVMGIASCFSNVFVASRLESVVYASWSRVQADLNCMKDLYAMSANWKYLINLCGMDFPIKTNLEIVRKLKLLMGENNLETERMPSHKEERWKKRYEVVNGKLTNTGTVKMLPPLETPLFSGSAYFVVSREYVGY
;
A
#
# COMPACT_ATOMS: atom_id res chain seq x y z
N ILE A 1 -38.10 2.44 16.02
CA ILE A 1 -36.67 2.81 16.01
C ILE A 1 -35.95 2.18 17.22
N GLN A 2 -36.52 2.20 18.44
CA GLN A 2 -35.88 1.58 19.61
C GLN A 2 -35.78 0.04 19.53
N LYS A 3 -36.76 -0.68 18.95
CA LYS A 3 -36.73 -2.13 18.78
C LYS A 3 -35.64 -2.61 17.82
N VAL A 4 -35.39 -1.90 16.74
CA VAL A 4 -34.32 -2.22 15.76
C VAL A 4 -32.94 -2.03 16.37
N LYS A 5 -32.77 -1.02 17.22
CA LYS A 5 -31.49 -0.79 17.94
C LYS A 5 -31.17 -1.92 18.94
N LEU A 6 -32.18 -2.49 19.60
CA LEU A 6 -32.00 -3.58 20.55
C LEU A 6 -31.60 -4.91 19.87
N GLU A 7 -32.17 -5.19 18.68
CA GLU A 7 -31.82 -6.38 17.89
C GLU A 7 -30.38 -6.34 17.34
N ILE A 8 -29.87 -5.17 16.99
CA ILE A 8 -28.48 -5.00 16.54
C ILE A 8 -27.48 -5.24 17.71
N LEU A 9 -27.86 -4.89 18.93
CA LEU A 9 -27.02 -5.10 20.13
C LEU A 9 -26.98 -6.55 20.60
N THR A 10 -27.93 -7.39 20.20
CA THR A 10 -28.01 -8.80 20.57
C THR A 10 -27.36 -9.75 19.56
N VAL A 11 -26.90 -9.26 18.40
CA VAL A 11 -26.11 -10.06 17.46
C VAL A 11 -24.76 -10.34 18.10
N LYS A 12 -24.60 -11.50 18.74
CA LYS A 12 -23.31 -12.03 19.15
C LYS A 12 -22.46 -12.23 17.90
N PHE A 13 -21.54 -11.31 17.63
CA PHE A 13 -20.55 -11.51 16.60
C PHE A 13 -19.78 -12.80 16.91
N LYS A 14 -20.06 -13.89 16.20
CA LYS A 14 -19.22 -15.09 16.27
C LYS A 14 -17.79 -14.64 15.95
N LYS A 15 -16.85 -14.82 16.88
CA LYS A 15 -15.43 -14.59 16.60
C LYS A 15 -15.08 -15.40 15.34
N ARG A 16 -14.76 -14.71 14.26
CA ARG A 16 -14.27 -15.40 13.06
C ARG A 16 -12.94 -16.07 13.39
N PRO A 17 -12.72 -17.31 12.94
CA PRO A 17 -11.40 -17.92 13.07
C PRO A 17 -10.37 -16.98 12.45
N ARG A 18 -9.30 -16.68 13.17
CA ARG A 18 -8.17 -15.90 12.66
C ARG A 18 -7.19 -16.87 12.05
N TRP A 19 -6.87 -16.67 10.80
CA TRP A 19 -5.85 -17.44 10.13
C TRP A 19 -4.46 -16.92 10.48
N THR A 20 -3.57 -17.86 10.76
CA THR A 20 -2.17 -17.61 11.06
C THR A 20 -1.35 -17.52 9.77
N PRO A 21 -0.10 -17.02 9.81
CA PRO A 21 0.83 -17.12 8.68
C PRO A 21 0.97 -18.55 8.14
N ASP A 22 1.07 -19.56 9.01
CA ASP A 22 1.20 -20.96 8.63
C ASP A 22 -0.04 -21.48 7.88
N ASP A 23 -1.23 -21.04 8.26
CA ASP A 23 -2.44 -21.37 7.49
C ASP A 23 -2.35 -20.84 6.05
N TYR A 24 -1.78 -19.63 5.84
CA TYR A 24 -1.59 -19.08 4.50
C TYR A 24 -0.50 -19.82 3.71
N ILE A 25 0.61 -20.17 4.34
CA ILE A 25 1.67 -20.98 3.72
C ILE A 25 1.06 -22.29 3.22
N ASN A 26 0.28 -22.97 4.08
CA ASN A 26 -0.40 -24.21 3.70
C ASN A 26 -1.44 -24.02 2.59
N MET A 27 -2.24 -22.96 2.65
CA MET A 27 -3.26 -22.68 1.63
C MET A 27 -2.66 -22.34 0.26
N THR A 28 -1.53 -21.64 0.23
CA THR A 28 -0.87 -21.19 -1.00
C THR A 28 0.04 -22.26 -1.62
N SER A 29 0.21 -23.43 -1.00
CA SER A 29 0.86 -24.57 -1.63
C SER A 29 0.09 -25.09 -2.86
N ASP A 30 -1.23 -24.82 -2.93
CA ASP A 30 -2.06 -25.00 -4.12
C ASP A 30 -2.74 -23.68 -4.49
N CYS A 31 -2.11 -22.94 -5.38
CA CYS A 31 -2.58 -21.63 -5.82
C CYS A 31 -3.97 -21.66 -6.47
N SER A 32 -4.30 -22.72 -7.23
CA SER A 32 -5.61 -22.85 -7.86
C SER A 32 -6.72 -22.96 -6.83
N SER A 33 -6.54 -23.81 -5.84
CA SER A 33 -7.46 -23.96 -4.71
C SER A 33 -7.53 -22.70 -3.87
N PHE A 34 -6.40 -22.03 -3.61
CA PHE A 34 -6.35 -20.76 -2.89
C PHE A 34 -7.18 -19.67 -3.58
N ILE A 35 -6.92 -19.41 -4.86
CA ILE A 35 -7.62 -18.38 -5.67
C ILE A 35 -9.13 -18.65 -5.66
N LYS A 36 -9.54 -19.90 -5.93
CA LYS A 36 -10.95 -20.31 -5.96
C LYS A 36 -11.62 -20.18 -4.60
N ARG A 37 -10.98 -20.70 -3.54
CA ARG A 37 -11.51 -20.67 -2.17
C ARG A 37 -11.63 -19.25 -1.61
N ARG A 38 -10.65 -18.39 -1.94
CA ARG A 38 -10.65 -16.98 -1.53
C ARG A 38 -11.52 -16.13 -2.44
N LYS A 39 -12.02 -16.64 -3.54
CA LYS A 39 -12.90 -15.96 -4.52
C LYS A 39 -12.22 -14.70 -5.10
N TYR A 40 -10.97 -14.85 -5.54
CA TYR A 40 -10.31 -13.80 -6.30
C TYR A 40 -10.95 -13.66 -7.68
N ILE A 41 -11.02 -12.45 -8.18
CA ILE A 41 -11.48 -12.13 -9.53
C ILE A 41 -10.36 -12.48 -10.51
N VAL A 42 -10.61 -13.34 -11.49
CA VAL A 42 -9.58 -13.84 -12.42
C VAL A 42 -9.70 -13.26 -13.83
N GLU A 43 -10.77 -12.50 -14.08
CA GLU A 43 -11.00 -11.82 -15.37
C GLU A 43 -11.39 -10.37 -15.12
N PRO A 44 -11.05 -9.41 -16.02
CA PRO A 44 -11.50 -8.04 -15.91
C PRO A 44 -13.03 -7.96 -15.95
N LEU A 45 -13.62 -7.17 -15.04
CA LEU A 45 -15.08 -7.05 -14.93
C LEU A 45 -15.70 -6.19 -16.05
N SER A 46 -14.88 -5.37 -16.73
CA SER A 46 -15.32 -4.56 -17.87
C SER A 46 -14.15 -4.23 -18.78
N LYS A 47 -14.44 -3.90 -20.05
CA LYS A 47 -13.45 -3.40 -21.01
C LYS A 47 -12.77 -2.11 -20.49
N GLU A 48 -13.56 -1.23 -19.86
CA GLU A 48 -13.06 0.03 -19.30
C GLU A 48 -11.98 -0.21 -18.24
N GLU A 49 -12.12 -1.23 -17.41
CA GLU A 49 -11.14 -1.62 -16.39
C GLU A 49 -9.92 -2.31 -17.01
N ALA A 50 -10.14 -3.20 -17.98
CA ALA A 50 -9.06 -3.89 -18.68
C ALA A 50 -8.07 -2.93 -19.39
N GLU A 51 -8.60 -1.86 -19.97
CA GLU A 51 -7.83 -0.85 -20.71
C GLU A 51 -7.17 0.20 -19.80
N PHE A 52 -7.43 0.16 -18.49
CA PHE A 52 -6.90 1.12 -17.52
C PHE A 52 -6.29 0.43 -16.28
N PRO A 53 -5.19 -0.31 -16.45
CA PRO A 53 -4.50 -0.95 -15.33
C PRO A 53 -3.95 0.05 -14.32
N ILE A 54 -4.00 -0.33 -13.03
CA ILE A 54 -3.51 0.45 -11.90
C ILE A 54 -2.37 -0.30 -11.23
N ALA A 55 -1.35 0.41 -10.77
CA ALA A 55 -0.28 -0.13 -9.94
C ALA A 55 -0.53 0.20 -8.46
N TYR A 56 -0.21 -0.73 -7.58
CA TYR A 56 -0.33 -0.55 -6.14
C TYR A 56 1.00 -0.82 -5.45
N SER A 57 1.45 0.11 -4.60
CA SER A 57 2.52 -0.08 -3.61
C SER A 57 1.88 -0.32 -2.25
N ILE A 58 2.11 -1.49 -1.64
CA ILE A 58 1.43 -1.90 -0.40
C ILE A 58 2.47 -2.18 0.67
N LEU A 59 2.56 -1.32 1.71
CA LEU A 59 3.45 -1.52 2.84
C LEU A 59 2.78 -2.35 3.93
N VAL A 60 3.45 -3.43 4.34
CA VAL A 60 2.93 -4.37 5.33
C VAL A 60 4.00 -4.77 6.36
N HIS A 61 3.56 -5.17 7.56
CA HIS A 61 4.47 -5.65 8.61
C HIS A 61 3.85 -6.70 9.53
N TYR A 62 2.54 -6.94 9.49
CA TYR A 62 1.85 -7.92 10.33
C TYR A 62 0.42 -8.16 9.82
N LYS A 63 -0.27 -9.17 10.39
CA LYS A 63 -1.66 -9.53 10.08
C LYS A 63 -1.88 -9.97 8.62
N THR A 64 -1.38 -11.14 8.27
CA THR A 64 -1.54 -11.77 6.95
C THR A 64 -3.00 -11.80 6.48
N GLU A 65 -3.94 -12.09 7.39
CA GLU A 65 -5.38 -12.09 7.07
C GLU A 65 -5.88 -10.72 6.60
N THR A 66 -5.35 -9.62 7.17
CA THR A 66 -5.75 -8.27 6.76
C THR A 66 -5.21 -7.93 5.38
N LEU A 67 -3.95 -8.32 5.11
CA LEU A 67 -3.37 -8.19 3.78
C LEU A 67 -4.17 -8.97 2.74
N ASP A 68 -4.47 -10.25 2.99
CA ASP A 68 -5.27 -11.05 2.06
C ASP A 68 -6.66 -10.45 1.79
N ARG A 69 -7.30 -9.90 2.81
CA ARG A 69 -8.58 -9.19 2.64
C ARG A 69 -8.44 -7.94 1.78
N LEU A 70 -7.41 -7.12 2.03
CA LEU A 70 -7.10 -5.95 1.21
C LEU A 70 -6.81 -6.37 -0.22
N GLN A 71 -5.85 -7.31 -0.40
CA GLN A 71 -5.45 -7.82 -1.71
C GLN A 71 -6.66 -8.31 -2.50
N ARG A 72 -7.52 -9.14 -1.90
CA ARG A 72 -8.73 -9.64 -2.53
C ARG A 72 -9.73 -8.54 -2.90
N ALA A 73 -9.81 -7.48 -2.09
CA ALA A 73 -10.75 -6.39 -2.32
C ALA A 73 -10.33 -5.45 -3.46
N ILE A 74 -9.02 -5.32 -3.72
CA ILE A 74 -8.47 -4.46 -4.78
C ILE A 74 -7.96 -5.26 -5.98
N TYR A 75 -7.88 -6.59 -5.88
CA TYR A 75 -7.29 -7.42 -6.91
C TYR A 75 -8.14 -7.43 -8.18
N MET A 76 -7.46 -7.11 -9.28
CA MET A 76 -7.92 -7.28 -10.66
C MET A 76 -6.76 -7.83 -11.48
N PRO A 77 -7.01 -8.76 -12.43
CA PRO A 77 -5.94 -9.42 -13.18
C PRO A 77 -5.13 -8.48 -14.08
N GLN A 78 -5.67 -7.35 -14.47
CA GLN A 78 -4.97 -6.34 -15.26
C GLN A 78 -4.11 -5.36 -14.44
N ASN A 79 -4.32 -5.27 -13.12
CA ASN A 79 -3.58 -4.38 -12.22
C ASN A 79 -2.24 -4.99 -11.79
N PHE A 80 -1.37 -4.21 -11.15
CA PHE A 80 -0.04 -4.63 -10.69
C PHE A 80 0.13 -4.30 -9.21
N TYR A 81 0.75 -5.21 -8.46
CA TYR A 81 0.84 -5.11 -7.00
C TYR A 81 2.26 -5.41 -6.53
N CYS A 82 2.92 -4.41 -5.96
CA CYS A 82 4.16 -4.58 -5.23
C CYS A 82 3.89 -4.55 -3.72
N ILE A 83 4.26 -5.60 -3.02
CA ILE A 83 4.11 -5.70 -1.56
C ILE A 83 5.49 -5.51 -0.92
N HIS A 84 5.66 -4.41 -0.19
CA HIS A 84 6.85 -4.18 0.61
C HIS A 84 6.60 -4.71 2.04
N VAL A 85 7.35 -5.73 2.44
CA VAL A 85 7.32 -6.27 3.80
C VAL A 85 8.42 -5.60 4.63
N ASP A 86 8.08 -5.06 5.79
CA ASP A 86 9.06 -4.50 6.72
C ASP A 86 10.04 -5.61 7.18
N THR A 87 11.34 -5.37 7.08
CA THR A 87 12.36 -6.38 7.47
C THR A 87 12.34 -6.76 8.94
N LYS A 88 11.63 -6.01 9.78
CA LYS A 88 11.38 -6.35 11.20
C LYS A 88 10.23 -7.33 11.40
N SER A 89 9.52 -7.71 10.32
CA SER A 89 8.45 -8.70 10.40
C SER A 89 9.01 -10.09 10.70
N GLU A 90 8.18 -10.95 11.28
CA GLU A 90 8.53 -12.35 11.50
C GLU A 90 8.72 -13.09 10.17
N ASP A 91 9.65 -14.04 10.12
CA ASP A 91 9.93 -14.82 8.93
C ASP A 91 8.70 -15.59 8.43
N SER A 92 7.88 -16.10 9.35
CA SER A 92 6.61 -16.75 9.03
C SER A 92 5.64 -15.81 8.30
N TYR A 93 5.60 -14.52 8.68
CA TYR A 93 4.80 -13.51 8.01
C TYR A 93 5.30 -13.25 6.60
N LEU A 94 6.61 -13.07 6.42
CA LEU A 94 7.23 -12.89 5.10
C LEU A 94 6.95 -14.10 4.19
N ALA A 95 7.14 -15.32 4.70
CA ALA A 95 6.87 -16.55 3.96
C ALA A 95 5.40 -16.65 3.51
N ALA A 96 4.45 -16.28 4.38
CA ALA A 96 3.02 -16.26 4.04
C ALA A 96 2.71 -15.21 2.96
N VAL A 97 3.32 -14.01 3.03
CA VAL A 97 3.16 -12.97 2.00
C VAL A 97 3.74 -13.42 0.65
N MET A 98 4.91 -14.05 0.66
CA MET A 98 5.52 -14.62 -0.54
C MET A 98 4.65 -15.74 -1.14
N GLY A 99 4.07 -16.59 -0.30
CA GLY A 99 3.12 -17.61 -0.72
C GLY A 99 1.88 -17.01 -1.40
N ILE A 100 1.29 -15.96 -0.82
CA ILE A 100 0.16 -15.27 -1.45
C ILE A 100 0.59 -14.65 -2.79
N ALA A 101 1.72 -13.94 -2.83
CA ALA A 101 2.21 -13.29 -4.04
C ALA A 101 2.49 -14.29 -5.17
N SER A 102 3.08 -15.45 -4.87
CA SER A 102 3.44 -16.47 -5.86
C SER A 102 2.23 -17.07 -6.59
N CYS A 103 1.03 -16.92 -6.04
CA CYS A 103 -0.20 -17.40 -6.70
C CYS A 103 -0.70 -16.49 -7.83
N PHE A 104 -0.06 -15.35 -8.06
CA PHE A 104 -0.49 -14.36 -9.05
C PHE A 104 0.71 -13.86 -9.87
N SER A 105 0.57 -13.75 -11.18
CA SER A 105 1.63 -13.26 -12.06
C SER A 105 1.87 -11.74 -11.97
N ASN A 106 0.90 -11.01 -11.43
CA ASN A 106 0.88 -9.55 -11.31
C ASN A 106 1.01 -9.05 -9.86
N VAL A 107 1.34 -9.94 -8.92
CA VAL A 107 1.60 -9.63 -7.50
C VAL A 107 3.01 -10.11 -7.14
N PHE A 108 3.80 -9.28 -6.50
CA PHE A 108 5.17 -9.65 -6.09
C PHE A 108 5.59 -8.91 -4.83
N VAL A 109 6.57 -9.47 -4.15
CA VAL A 109 7.26 -8.81 -3.03
C VAL A 109 8.38 -7.93 -3.58
N ALA A 110 8.53 -6.72 -3.06
CA ALA A 110 9.56 -5.78 -3.49
C ALA A 110 10.95 -6.43 -3.50
N SER A 111 11.76 -6.15 -4.52
CA SER A 111 13.12 -6.68 -4.69
C SER A 111 14.07 -6.23 -3.57
N ARG A 112 13.77 -5.09 -2.94
CA ARG A 112 14.50 -4.55 -1.80
C ARG A 112 13.54 -4.18 -0.68
N LEU A 113 13.77 -4.75 0.49
CA LEU A 113 12.99 -4.50 1.70
C LEU A 113 13.75 -3.55 2.64
N GLU A 114 13.02 -2.70 3.34
CA GLU A 114 13.54 -1.72 4.29
C GLU A 114 13.07 -2.04 5.72
N SER A 115 13.91 -1.68 6.70
CA SER A 115 13.50 -1.58 8.10
C SER A 115 12.77 -0.26 8.30
N VAL A 116 11.45 -0.28 8.24
CA VAL A 116 10.63 0.93 8.20
C VAL A 116 10.47 1.53 9.60
N VAL A 117 10.90 2.76 9.78
CA VAL A 117 10.67 3.55 10.99
C VAL A 117 9.65 4.63 10.71
N TYR A 118 8.66 4.76 11.58
CA TYR A 118 7.59 5.76 11.44
C TYR A 118 8.15 7.17 11.27
N ALA A 119 7.62 7.92 10.33
CA ALA A 119 8.01 9.28 9.97
C ALA A 119 9.46 9.46 9.49
N SER A 120 10.23 8.39 9.25
CA SER A 120 11.60 8.46 8.71
C SER A 120 11.63 8.26 7.19
N TRP A 121 12.81 8.52 6.62
CA TRP A 121 13.09 8.31 5.20
C TRP A 121 12.84 6.85 4.76
N SER A 122 13.07 5.86 5.64
CA SER A 122 12.84 4.45 5.29
C SER A 122 11.40 4.14 4.88
N ARG A 123 10.42 4.94 5.38
CA ARG A 123 9.02 4.82 4.92
C ARG A 123 8.86 5.25 3.46
N VAL A 124 9.53 6.33 3.06
CA VAL A 124 9.54 6.80 1.67
C VAL A 124 10.32 5.84 0.78
N GLN A 125 11.49 5.38 1.25
CA GLN A 125 12.34 4.45 0.51
C GLN A 125 11.61 3.14 0.17
N ALA A 126 10.75 2.67 1.05
CA ALA A 126 9.93 1.48 0.81
C ALA A 126 8.97 1.67 -0.39
N ASP A 127 8.31 2.83 -0.50
CA ASP A 127 7.48 3.14 -1.67
C ASP A 127 8.34 3.31 -2.93
N LEU A 128 9.51 3.97 -2.85
CA LEU A 128 10.42 4.14 -3.99
C LEU A 128 10.94 2.80 -4.52
N ASN A 129 11.21 1.83 -3.64
CA ASN A 129 11.60 0.48 -4.05
C ASN A 129 10.47 -0.19 -4.84
N CYS A 130 9.22 -0.12 -4.36
CA CYS A 130 8.05 -0.62 -5.09
C CYS A 130 7.82 0.12 -6.41
N MET A 131 7.98 1.44 -6.44
CA MET A 131 7.87 2.24 -7.68
C MET A 131 8.85 1.75 -8.74
N LYS A 132 10.11 1.56 -8.37
CA LYS A 132 11.16 1.05 -9.24
C LYS A 132 10.79 -0.31 -9.83
N ASP A 133 10.37 -1.24 -8.98
CA ASP A 133 10.02 -2.60 -9.41
C ASP A 133 8.77 -2.61 -10.31
N LEU A 134 7.72 -1.85 -9.96
CA LEU A 134 6.51 -1.70 -10.75
C LEU A 134 6.78 -1.04 -12.11
N TYR A 135 7.67 -0.04 -12.15
CA TYR A 135 8.04 0.64 -13.38
C TYR A 135 8.77 -0.30 -14.34
N ALA A 136 9.67 -1.13 -13.80
CA ALA A 136 10.42 -2.14 -14.55
C ALA A 136 9.53 -3.32 -15.01
N MET A 137 8.52 -3.71 -14.22
CA MET A 137 7.67 -4.86 -14.49
C MET A 137 6.76 -4.66 -15.69
N SER A 138 6.18 -3.48 -15.87
CA SER A 138 5.21 -3.21 -16.94
C SER A 138 5.13 -1.74 -17.33
N ALA A 139 4.95 -1.52 -18.65
CA ALA A 139 4.66 -0.21 -19.22
C ALA A 139 3.16 0.13 -19.25
N ASN A 140 2.27 -0.78 -18.90
CA ASN A 140 0.84 -0.67 -19.20
C ASN A 140 0.02 0.07 -18.16
N TRP A 141 0.41 0.06 -16.88
CA TRP A 141 -0.34 0.75 -15.85
C TRP A 141 -0.31 2.29 -16.01
N LYS A 142 -1.38 2.95 -15.60
CA LYS A 142 -1.60 4.39 -15.79
C LYS A 142 -1.26 5.21 -14.55
N TYR A 143 -1.67 4.74 -13.38
CA TYR A 143 -1.47 5.39 -12.09
C TYR A 143 -0.95 4.41 -11.06
N LEU A 144 -0.19 4.93 -10.11
CA LEU A 144 0.24 4.23 -8.91
C LEU A 144 -0.49 4.81 -7.69
N ILE A 145 -1.02 3.93 -6.86
CA ILE A 145 -1.63 4.24 -5.56
C ILE A 145 -0.81 3.55 -4.48
N ASN A 146 -0.35 4.29 -3.47
CA ASN A 146 0.28 3.67 -2.31
C ASN A 146 -0.73 3.40 -1.20
N LEU A 147 -0.55 2.27 -0.52
CA LEU A 147 -1.42 1.77 0.54
C LEU A 147 -0.60 1.22 1.72
N CYS A 148 -1.21 1.19 2.89
CA CYS A 148 -0.77 0.37 4.01
C CYS A 148 -1.60 -0.92 4.08
N GLY A 149 -1.05 -1.99 4.65
CA GLY A 149 -1.75 -3.27 4.78
C GLY A 149 -3.00 -3.25 5.67
N MET A 150 -3.30 -2.12 6.31
CA MET A 150 -4.51 -1.91 7.12
C MET A 150 -5.58 -1.10 6.40
N ASP A 151 -5.28 -0.58 5.20
CA ASP A 151 -6.24 0.16 4.39
C ASP A 151 -7.29 -0.78 3.80
N PHE A 152 -8.44 -0.22 3.42
CA PHE A 152 -9.48 -0.96 2.75
C PHE A 152 -10.24 -0.07 1.77
N PRO A 153 -10.56 -0.54 0.54
CA PRO A 153 -11.24 0.27 -0.45
C PRO A 153 -12.70 0.51 -0.04
N ILE A 154 -13.15 1.73 -0.24
CA ILE A 154 -14.57 2.13 -0.10
C ILE A 154 -15.25 2.36 -1.46
N LYS A 155 -14.55 2.05 -2.54
CA LYS A 155 -14.98 2.16 -3.92
C LYS A 155 -14.63 0.89 -4.69
N THR A 156 -15.44 0.56 -5.68
CA THR A 156 -15.14 -0.51 -6.64
C THR A 156 -13.96 -0.12 -7.53
N ASN A 157 -13.30 -1.12 -8.15
CA ASN A 157 -12.22 -0.84 -9.08
C ASN A 157 -12.67 0.06 -10.24
N LEU A 158 -13.86 -0.16 -10.79
CA LEU A 158 -14.43 0.70 -11.83
C LEU A 158 -14.60 2.16 -11.39
N GLU A 159 -15.09 2.39 -10.18
CA GLU A 159 -15.23 3.74 -9.63
C GLU A 159 -13.86 4.41 -9.42
N ILE A 160 -12.84 3.63 -9.00
CA ILE A 160 -11.46 4.12 -8.88
C ILE A 160 -10.91 4.49 -10.26
N VAL A 161 -11.04 3.62 -11.26
CA VAL A 161 -10.63 3.89 -12.65
C VAL A 161 -11.26 5.18 -13.16
N ARG A 162 -12.57 5.36 -12.99
CA ARG A 162 -13.28 6.57 -13.43
C ARG A 162 -12.79 7.83 -12.74
N LYS A 163 -12.46 7.74 -11.44
CA LYS A 163 -11.87 8.89 -10.71
C LYS A 163 -10.45 9.20 -11.18
N LEU A 164 -9.63 8.20 -11.45
CA LEU A 164 -8.28 8.39 -11.96
C LEU A 164 -8.27 9.00 -13.37
N LYS A 165 -9.22 8.62 -14.22
CA LYS A 165 -9.38 9.24 -15.55
C LYS A 165 -9.65 10.74 -15.48
N LEU A 166 -10.33 11.21 -14.44
CA LEU A 166 -10.58 12.65 -14.25
C LEU A 166 -9.31 13.44 -13.95
N LEU A 167 -8.23 12.77 -13.52
CA LEU A 167 -6.94 13.43 -13.28
C LEU A 167 -6.20 13.78 -14.60
N MET A 168 -6.59 13.21 -15.74
CA MET A 168 -6.05 13.51 -17.08
C MET A 168 -4.50 13.49 -17.15
N GLY A 169 -3.84 12.60 -16.40
CA GLY A 169 -2.38 12.49 -16.32
C GLY A 169 -1.77 13.23 -15.13
N GLU A 170 -2.50 14.11 -14.49
CA GLU A 170 -2.04 14.85 -13.30
C GLU A 170 -1.95 13.97 -12.07
N ASN A 171 -1.10 14.37 -11.13
CA ASN A 171 -0.92 13.68 -9.86
C ASN A 171 -1.91 14.20 -8.80
N ASN A 172 -2.33 13.34 -7.88
CA ASN A 172 -3.10 13.73 -6.70
C ASN A 172 -2.21 13.60 -5.46
N LEU A 173 -1.64 14.73 -5.07
CA LEU A 173 -0.79 14.89 -3.89
C LEU A 173 -1.43 15.94 -2.98
N GLU A 174 -1.61 15.60 -1.71
CA GLU A 174 -1.96 16.62 -0.73
C GLU A 174 -0.77 17.55 -0.53
N THR A 175 -0.96 18.85 -0.79
CA THR A 175 0.08 19.86 -0.64
C THR A 175 -0.48 21.11 0.03
N GLU A 176 0.13 21.53 1.12
CA GLU A 176 -0.10 22.83 1.78
C GLU A 176 1.23 23.54 2.00
N ARG A 177 1.25 24.84 2.02
CA ARG A 177 2.46 25.58 2.44
C ARG A 177 2.85 25.09 3.83
N MET A 178 4.15 24.93 4.06
CA MET A 178 4.66 24.43 5.33
C MET A 178 4.13 25.26 6.51
N PRO A 179 3.26 24.69 7.38
CA PRO A 179 2.75 25.41 8.54
C PRO A 179 3.86 25.67 9.56
N SER A 180 3.80 26.80 10.27
CA SER A 180 4.82 27.18 11.26
C SER A 180 5.05 26.11 12.34
N HIS A 181 4.01 25.44 12.80
CA HIS A 181 4.13 24.36 13.80
C HIS A 181 4.83 23.09 13.28
N LYS A 182 5.00 22.94 11.95
CA LYS A 182 5.73 21.84 11.33
C LYS A 182 7.17 22.21 10.92
N GLU A 183 7.58 23.46 11.08
CA GLU A 183 8.90 23.94 10.63
C GLU A 183 10.08 23.17 11.24
N GLU A 184 9.99 22.76 12.48
CA GLU A 184 11.02 21.94 13.14
C GLU A 184 11.34 20.66 12.37
N ARG A 185 10.39 20.08 11.61
CA ARG A 185 10.57 18.85 10.86
C ARG A 185 11.64 18.98 9.77
N TRP A 186 11.79 20.15 9.17
CA TRP A 186 12.78 20.37 8.12
C TRP A 186 13.96 21.24 8.59
N LYS A 187 13.79 22.09 9.59
CA LYS A 187 14.86 22.92 10.15
C LYS A 187 15.84 22.12 11.01
N LYS A 188 15.38 21.06 11.65
CA LYS A 188 16.20 20.20 12.52
C LYS A 188 16.60 18.91 11.85
N ARG A 189 17.77 18.40 12.23
CA ARG A 189 18.25 17.08 11.83
C ARG A 189 17.64 16.02 12.73
N TYR A 190 17.11 14.98 12.12
CA TYR A 190 16.57 13.81 12.80
C TYR A 190 17.34 12.58 12.38
N GLU A 191 17.62 11.69 13.32
CA GLU A 191 18.28 10.40 13.11
C GLU A 191 17.45 9.29 13.76
N VAL A 192 17.60 8.08 13.20
CA VAL A 192 16.96 6.90 13.80
C VAL A 192 17.85 6.36 14.90
N VAL A 193 17.40 6.48 16.15
CA VAL A 193 18.06 5.95 17.33
C VAL A 193 17.15 4.94 18.02
N ASN A 194 17.62 3.72 18.21
CA ASN A 194 16.83 2.62 18.80
C ASN A 194 15.44 2.43 18.18
N GLY A 195 15.38 2.49 16.84
CA GLY A 195 14.14 2.29 16.07
C GLY A 195 13.14 3.45 16.16
N LYS A 196 13.54 4.61 16.67
CA LYS A 196 12.70 5.82 16.77
C LYS A 196 13.39 7.02 16.12
N LEU A 197 12.60 7.84 15.45
CA LEU A 197 13.08 9.10 14.89
C LEU A 197 13.32 10.10 16.03
N THR A 198 14.59 10.52 16.20
CA THR A 198 15.05 11.38 17.31
C THR A 198 15.63 12.65 16.75
N ASN A 199 15.24 13.81 17.33
CA ASN A 199 15.81 15.10 17.00
C ASN A 199 17.23 15.19 17.60
N THR A 200 18.25 15.50 16.76
CA THR A 200 19.65 15.62 17.19
C THR A 200 19.98 16.99 17.77
N GLY A 201 19.06 17.95 17.74
CA GLY A 201 19.29 19.35 18.11
C GLY A 201 20.03 20.16 17.04
N THR A 202 20.62 19.53 16.04
CA THR A 202 21.38 20.19 14.96
C THR A 202 20.43 20.86 13.96
N VAL A 203 20.74 22.08 13.55
CA VAL A 203 20.02 22.79 12.51
C VAL A 203 20.50 22.32 11.13
N LYS A 204 19.59 22.09 10.21
CA LYS A 204 19.90 21.81 8.81
C LYS A 204 20.20 23.09 8.05
N MET A 205 20.99 22.97 6.99
CA MET A 205 21.08 24.01 5.97
C MET A 205 19.73 24.16 5.25
N LEU A 206 19.48 25.36 4.75
CA LEU A 206 18.31 25.61 3.91
C LEU A 206 18.34 24.69 2.64
N PRO A 207 17.18 24.35 2.10
CA PRO A 207 17.12 23.63 0.83
C PRO A 207 17.91 24.38 -0.27
N PRO A 208 18.61 23.66 -1.15
CA PRO A 208 19.32 24.29 -2.25
C PRO A 208 18.33 25.07 -3.14
N LEU A 209 18.82 26.18 -3.73
CA LEU A 209 18.05 27.01 -4.65
C LEU A 209 16.74 27.58 -4.05
N GLU A 210 16.69 27.77 -2.74
CA GLU A 210 15.49 28.27 -2.03
C GLU A 210 14.22 27.47 -2.38
N THR A 211 14.38 26.18 -2.65
CA THR A 211 13.26 25.30 -3.02
C THR A 211 12.12 25.40 -2.01
N PRO A 212 10.90 25.75 -2.44
CA PRO A 212 9.77 25.90 -1.54
C PRO A 212 9.40 24.55 -0.93
N LEU A 213 9.08 24.57 0.37
CA LEU A 213 8.72 23.37 1.12
C LEU A 213 7.21 23.33 1.35
N PHE A 214 6.65 22.15 1.15
CA PHE A 214 5.25 21.86 1.36
C PHE A 214 5.09 20.71 2.36
N SER A 215 3.95 20.66 3.02
CA SER A 215 3.50 19.55 3.85
C SER A 215 2.37 18.83 3.15
N GLY A 216 2.30 17.52 3.29
CA GLY A 216 1.23 16.71 2.70
C GLY A 216 1.07 15.36 3.40
N SER A 217 0.17 14.55 2.88
CA SER A 217 -0.08 13.20 3.32
C SER A 217 1.05 12.24 2.91
N ALA A 218 1.16 11.14 3.62
CA ALA A 218 1.98 10.01 3.19
C ALA A 218 1.30 9.17 2.08
N TYR A 219 0.03 9.42 1.82
CA TYR A 219 -0.74 8.77 0.76
C TYR A 219 -0.79 9.65 -0.48
N PHE A 220 -0.61 9.04 -1.63
CA PHE A 220 -0.58 9.74 -2.90
C PHE A 220 -1.09 8.85 -4.03
N VAL A 221 -1.48 9.52 -5.10
CA VAL A 221 -1.79 8.91 -6.39
C VAL A 221 -0.95 9.64 -7.45
N VAL A 222 -0.09 8.91 -8.13
CA VAL A 222 0.81 9.49 -9.13
C VAL A 222 0.71 8.78 -10.46
N SER A 223 0.89 9.53 -11.54
CA SER A 223 0.91 8.97 -12.89
C SER A 223 2.17 8.12 -13.11
N ARG A 224 2.11 7.21 -14.08
CA ARG A 224 3.29 6.43 -14.47
C ARG A 224 4.43 7.31 -14.97
N GLU A 225 4.10 8.38 -15.65
CA GLU A 225 5.07 9.36 -16.13
C GLU A 225 5.85 9.98 -14.96
N TYR A 226 5.16 10.41 -13.91
CA TYR A 226 5.79 10.95 -12.70
C TYR A 226 6.75 9.95 -12.03
N VAL A 227 6.42 8.67 -12.02
CA VAL A 227 7.29 7.62 -11.44
C VAL A 227 8.54 7.39 -12.30
N GLY A 228 8.49 7.71 -13.58
CA GLY A 228 9.61 7.56 -14.54
C GLY A 228 10.64 8.68 -14.48
N TYR A 229 10.36 9.77 -13.77
CA TYR A 229 11.29 10.87 -13.53
C TYR A 229 12.25 10.52 -12.40
#